data_a03ad9e4cc7c9dfa068d33b2d6ebcd63
#
_entry.id   a03ad9e4cc7c9dfa068d33b2d6ebcd63
#
_cell.length_a   1.000
_cell.length_b   1.000
_cell.length_c   1.000
_cell.angle_alpha   90.00
_cell.angle_beta   90.00
_cell.angle_gamma   90.00
#
_symmetry.space_group_name_H-M   'P 1'
#
loop_
_entity.id
_entity.type
_entity.pdbx_description
1 polymer ?
#
loop_
_entity_poly.entity_id
_entity_poly.type
_entity_poly.pdbx_seq_one_letter_code
_entity_poly.pdbx_strand_id
1 'polypeptide(L)'
;MILKSMLSAGMFFALLAACDSSRPAAETTAPAAKNGKVYRVVTERVKPPMVAYVDGKITGFEYELLQAIAAKKGISFEYQVVDSKKGLLPALESGKADIAAGAITINDERRQKVNFSEPILDYSAAVLVDKSLADAKSFADLKGKSVAVGRGTVYDKMAADYLASGDGKNIVYYDTVWEQVKNLLNHQTQVVLGDSLILEYYLQQNGSHQAVFVQNISFPKESYGFALAKNNTELQQEINDGLEKIREDGTYAKIYQTYWQKNEQR
;
A
#
# COMPACT_ATOMS: atom_id res chain seq x y z
N MET A 1 -0.57 85.41 -3.55
CA MET A 1 -1.62 84.99 -2.62
C MET A 1 -1.31 83.57 -2.15
N ILE A 2 -1.07 83.45 -0.88
CA ILE A 2 -0.41 82.40 -0.17
C ILE A 2 -1.41 81.26 0.07
N LEU A 3 -1.06 79.96 -0.12
CA LEU A 3 -1.62 78.89 0.67
C LEU A 3 -0.62 77.72 0.85
N LYS A 4 -0.34 77.47 2.11
CA LYS A 4 0.58 76.46 2.61
C LYS A 4 0.03 75.06 2.39
N SER A 5 0.85 74.09 1.98
CA SER A 5 0.56 72.66 2.03
C SER A 5 1.35 72.04 3.15
N MET A 6 0.66 71.33 4.02
CA MET A 6 1.24 70.47 5.09
C MET A 6 1.63 69.12 4.54
N LEU A 7 2.85 68.70 4.79
CA LEU A 7 3.32 67.32 4.64
C LEU A 7 2.73 66.47 5.77
N SER A 8 2.12 65.34 5.38
CA SER A 8 1.81 64.26 6.29
C SER A 8 2.63 63.01 5.85
N ALA A 9 3.60 62.61 6.72
CA ALA A 9 4.39 61.42 6.53
C ALA A 9 3.55 60.20 6.97
N GLY A 10 3.18 59.41 6.00
CA GLY A 10 2.56 58.07 6.22
C GLY A 10 3.64 56.99 6.28
N MET A 11 3.82 56.48 7.48
CA MET A 11 4.76 55.35 7.77
C MET A 11 4.11 54.03 7.34
N PHE A 12 4.61 53.46 6.23
CA PHE A 12 4.21 52.15 5.73
C PHE A 12 4.91 51.07 6.57
N PHE A 13 4.17 50.41 7.44
CA PHE A 13 4.58 49.19 8.09
C PHE A 13 4.38 48.05 7.07
N ALA A 14 5.49 47.50 6.54
CA ALA A 14 5.48 46.28 5.77
C ALA A 14 5.38 45.09 6.72
N LEU A 15 4.18 44.49 6.83
CA LEU A 15 4.03 43.15 7.44
C LEU A 15 4.61 42.12 6.48
N LEU A 16 5.78 41.59 6.82
CA LEU A 16 6.30 40.34 6.27
C LEU A 16 5.44 39.19 6.81
N ALA A 17 4.46 38.74 6.03
CA ALA A 17 3.77 37.48 6.30
C ALA A 17 4.76 36.34 5.93
N ALA A 18 5.37 35.74 6.95
CA ALA A 18 6.06 34.48 6.82
C ALA A 18 5.03 33.40 6.48
N CYS A 19 5.04 32.87 5.26
CA CYS A 19 4.30 31.68 4.89
C CYS A 19 4.97 30.49 5.58
N ASP A 20 4.45 30.12 6.74
CA ASP A 20 4.73 28.83 7.39
C ASP A 20 3.95 27.75 6.62
N SER A 21 4.65 27.00 5.77
CA SER A 21 4.08 25.91 4.97
C SER A 21 4.15 24.57 5.70
N SER A 22 3.91 24.55 7.00
CA SER A 22 3.63 23.33 7.74
C SER A 22 2.13 23.01 7.64
N ARG A 23 1.76 22.29 6.57
CA ARG A 23 0.43 21.69 6.46
C ARG A 23 0.31 20.61 7.55
N PRO A 24 -0.62 20.74 8.52
CA PRO A 24 -0.85 19.68 9.49
C PRO A 24 -1.33 18.42 8.75
N ALA A 25 -0.73 17.26 9.09
CA ALA A 25 -1.26 15.97 8.68
C ALA A 25 -2.71 15.87 9.12
N ALA A 26 -3.63 15.52 8.22
CA ALA A 26 -5.03 15.36 8.52
C ALA A 26 -5.21 14.23 9.53
N GLU A 27 -5.54 14.57 10.77
CA GLU A 27 -5.95 13.63 11.81
C GLU A 27 -7.32 13.07 11.42
N THR A 28 -7.34 11.82 10.97
CA THR A 28 -8.57 11.03 10.93
C THR A 28 -8.87 10.57 12.36
N THR A 29 -9.80 11.21 13.01
CA THR A 29 -10.26 10.85 14.37
C THR A 29 -10.90 9.46 14.33
N ALA A 30 -10.17 8.47 14.81
CA ALA A 30 -10.71 7.14 15.11
C ALA A 30 -11.70 7.21 16.30
N PRO A 31 -12.68 6.31 16.39
CA PRO A 31 -13.57 6.25 17.57
C PRO A 31 -12.76 6.06 18.84
N ALA A 32 -13.14 6.77 19.90
CA ALA A 32 -12.43 6.76 21.18
C ALA A 32 -12.30 5.34 21.74
N ALA A 33 -11.09 4.96 22.11
CA ALA A 33 -10.78 3.65 22.66
C ALA A 33 -11.48 3.45 24.02
N LYS A 34 -12.22 2.35 24.18
CA LYS A 34 -12.84 1.98 25.46
C LYS A 34 -11.80 1.68 26.53
N ASN A 35 -10.63 1.16 26.16
CA ASN A 35 -9.53 0.82 27.07
C ASN A 35 -8.44 1.90 27.14
N GLY A 36 -8.60 3.05 26.46
CA GLY A 36 -7.62 4.13 26.42
C GLY A 36 -6.33 3.82 25.65
N LYS A 37 -6.16 2.61 25.10
CA LYS A 37 -4.97 2.23 24.29
C LYS A 37 -5.11 2.74 22.87
N VAL A 38 -4.14 3.53 22.43
CA VAL A 38 -4.04 4.05 21.04
C VAL A 38 -2.73 3.55 20.45
N TYR A 39 -2.80 2.92 19.29
CA TYR A 39 -1.63 2.42 18.57
C TYR A 39 -1.44 3.17 17.26
N ARG A 40 -0.19 3.41 16.88
CA ARG A 40 0.19 4.14 15.68
C ARG A 40 0.32 3.16 14.51
N VAL A 41 -0.45 3.39 13.46
CA VAL A 41 -0.43 2.60 12.23
C VAL A 41 0.22 3.41 11.12
N VAL A 42 1.29 2.90 10.52
CA VAL A 42 1.83 3.46 9.28
C VAL A 42 1.29 2.69 8.08
N THR A 43 0.87 3.41 7.04
CA THR A 43 0.31 2.81 5.82
C THR A 43 0.71 3.60 4.58
N GLU A 44 0.63 2.95 3.40
CA GLU A 44 0.85 3.61 2.11
C GLU A 44 -0.36 4.50 1.74
N ARG A 45 -0.10 5.56 0.97
CA ARG A 45 -1.15 6.45 0.45
C ARG A 45 -2.05 5.76 -0.57
N VAL A 46 -1.48 4.95 -1.46
CA VAL A 46 -2.21 4.38 -2.60
C VAL A 46 -1.77 2.95 -2.87
N LYS A 47 -2.56 2.01 -2.39
CA LYS A 47 -2.43 0.58 -2.72
C LYS A 47 -3.80 -0.12 -2.69
N PRO A 48 -4.79 0.36 -3.47
CA PRO A 48 -6.08 -0.31 -3.52
C PRO A 48 -5.94 -1.73 -4.10
N PRO A 49 -6.82 -2.66 -3.70
CA PRO A 49 -7.91 -2.50 -2.74
C PRO A 49 -7.48 -2.61 -1.28
N MET A 50 -6.18 -2.79 -0.98
CA MET A 50 -5.65 -3.03 0.37
C MET A 50 -5.77 -1.78 1.25
N VAL A 51 -5.28 -0.65 0.76
CA VAL A 51 -5.37 0.65 1.43
C VAL A 51 -5.38 1.77 0.40
N ALA A 52 -6.16 2.82 0.65
CA ALA A 52 -6.15 4.05 -0.12
C ALA A 52 -6.46 5.25 0.79
N TYR A 53 -5.77 6.36 0.53
CA TYR A 53 -6.06 7.65 1.16
C TYR A 53 -6.69 8.57 0.11
N VAL A 54 -8.00 8.78 0.21
CA VAL A 54 -8.79 9.53 -0.76
C VAL A 54 -9.62 10.57 0.00
N ASP A 55 -9.58 11.83 -0.44
CA ASP A 55 -10.36 12.94 0.11
C ASP A 55 -10.24 13.08 1.65
N GLY A 56 -9.02 12.93 2.16
CA GLY A 56 -8.76 13.05 3.59
C GLY A 56 -9.12 11.81 4.42
N LYS A 57 -9.55 10.71 3.79
CA LYS A 57 -9.98 9.48 4.48
C LYS A 57 -9.15 8.29 4.04
N ILE A 58 -8.89 7.39 4.98
CA ILE A 58 -8.31 6.08 4.69
C ILE A 58 -9.45 5.10 4.46
N THR A 59 -9.30 4.25 3.45
CA THR A 59 -10.23 3.18 3.09
C THR A 59 -9.43 1.95 2.67
N GLY A 60 -10.10 0.83 2.45
CA GLY A 60 -9.50 -0.39 1.93
C GLY A 60 -9.57 -1.56 2.91
N PHE A 61 -9.31 -2.74 2.39
CA PHE A 61 -9.46 -3.99 3.11
C PHE A 61 -8.71 -4.03 4.45
N GLU A 62 -7.43 -3.68 4.44
CA GLU A 62 -6.60 -3.69 5.65
C GLU A 62 -7.06 -2.64 6.68
N TYR A 63 -7.48 -1.46 6.20
CA TYR A 63 -8.04 -0.43 7.08
C TYR A 63 -9.32 -0.94 7.76
N GLU A 64 -10.25 -1.51 7.00
CA GLU A 64 -11.51 -2.02 7.54
C GLU A 64 -11.31 -3.18 8.51
N LEU A 65 -10.34 -4.07 8.23
CA LEU A 65 -9.95 -5.13 9.18
C LEU A 65 -9.45 -4.55 10.50
N LEU A 66 -8.54 -3.58 10.46
CA LEU A 66 -8.04 -2.93 11.68
C LEU A 66 -9.15 -2.24 12.45
N GLN A 67 -10.08 -1.53 11.78
CA GLN A 67 -11.22 -0.92 12.44
C GLN A 67 -12.14 -1.95 13.12
N ALA A 68 -12.38 -3.08 12.46
CA ALA A 68 -13.15 -4.18 13.03
C ALA A 68 -12.47 -4.80 14.26
N ILE A 69 -11.14 -5.01 14.18
CA ILE A 69 -10.32 -5.48 15.31
C ILE A 69 -10.38 -4.47 16.47
N ALA A 70 -10.22 -3.19 16.18
CA ALA A 70 -10.30 -2.11 17.18
C ALA A 70 -11.62 -2.15 17.94
N ALA A 71 -12.73 -2.29 17.21
CA ALA A 71 -14.07 -2.39 17.80
C ALA A 71 -14.22 -3.62 18.71
N LYS A 72 -13.63 -4.76 18.36
CA LYS A 72 -13.67 -6.00 19.16
C LYS A 72 -12.80 -5.95 20.41
N LYS A 73 -11.67 -5.27 20.33
CA LYS A 73 -10.67 -5.21 21.41
C LYS A 73 -10.81 -3.96 22.29
N GLY A 74 -11.59 -2.97 21.89
CA GLY A 74 -11.73 -1.70 22.60
C GLY A 74 -10.49 -0.82 22.56
N ILE A 75 -9.69 -0.95 21.51
CA ILE A 75 -8.49 -0.16 21.21
C ILE A 75 -8.79 0.84 20.10
N SER A 76 -7.87 1.75 19.80
CA SER A 76 -7.98 2.65 18.65
C SER A 76 -6.65 2.80 17.91
N PHE A 77 -6.72 3.29 16.68
CA PHE A 77 -5.57 3.48 15.82
C PHE A 77 -5.46 4.92 15.33
N GLU A 78 -4.25 5.45 15.41
CA GLU A 78 -3.84 6.70 14.76
C GLU A 78 -3.03 6.36 13.51
N TYR A 79 -3.40 6.95 12.37
CA TYR A 79 -2.79 6.60 11.09
C TYR A 79 -1.80 7.64 10.62
N GLN A 80 -0.61 7.18 10.25
CA GLN A 80 0.40 7.93 9.52
C GLN A 80 0.48 7.40 8.08
N VAL A 81 0.24 8.27 7.11
CA VAL A 81 0.30 7.91 5.70
C VAL A 81 1.65 8.28 5.12
N VAL A 82 2.31 7.33 4.46
CA VAL A 82 3.57 7.54 3.75
C VAL A 82 3.36 7.36 2.24
N ASP A 83 4.16 8.04 1.45
CA ASP A 83 4.01 8.02 -0.02
C ASP A 83 4.65 6.78 -0.67
N SER A 84 5.45 6.03 0.09
CA SER A 84 6.18 4.87 -0.43
C SER A 84 6.28 3.74 0.58
N LYS A 85 6.12 2.51 0.10
CA LYS A 85 6.32 1.26 0.86
C LYS A 85 7.65 1.20 1.61
N LYS A 86 8.69 1.87 1.11
CA LYS A 86 10.02 1.92 1.75
C LYS A 86 9.99 2.49 3.17
N GLY A 87 8.96 3.30 3.51
CA GLY A 87 8.80 3.89 4.83
C GLY A 87 8.16 2.97 5.87
N LEU A 88 7.50 1.88 5.47
CA LEU A 88 6.66 1.07 6.37
C LEU A 88 7.49 0.33 7.44
N LEU A 89 8.38 -0.57 7.04
CA LEU A 89 9.19 -1.34 8.00
C LEU A 89 10.16 -0.47 8.80
N PRO A 90 10.88 0.50 8.19
CA PRO A 90 11.73 1.43 8.97
C PRO A 90 10.96 2.23 10.03
N ALA A 91 9.67 2.53 9.84
CA ALA A 91 8.86 3.19 10.86
C ALA A 91 8.66 2.32 12.11
N LEU A 92 8.48 0.99 11.92
CA LEU A 92 8.43 0.02 13.03
C LEU A 92 9.78 -0.10 13.72
N GLU A 93 10.86 -0.28 12.95
CA GLU A 93 12.23 -0.47 13.48
C GLU A 93 12.69 0.75 14.29
N SER A 94 12.29 1.96 13.89
CA SER A 94 12.61 3.21 14.59
C SER A 94 11.65 3.57 15.73
N GLY A 95 10.62 2.77 16.00
CA GLY A 95 9.59 3.03 17.01
C GLY A 95 8.67 4.20 16.69
N LYS A 96 8.60 4.65 15.44
CA LYS A 96 7.67 5.71 14.98
C LYS A 96 6.25 5.18 14.77
N ALA A 97 6.11 3.88 14.51
CA ALA A 97 4.82 3.18 14.41
C ALA A 97 4.85 1.88 15.20
N ASP A 98 3.67 1.39 15.55
CA ASP A 98 3.46 0.14 16.27
C ASP A 98 3.01 -0.97 15.31
N ILE A 99 2.27 -0.60 14.26
CA ILE A 99 1.76 -1.46 13.20
C ILE A 99 2.09 -0.85 11.85
N ALA A 100 2.42 -1.69 10.86
CA ALA A 100 2.47 -1.30 9.45
C ALA A 100 1.47 -2.15 8.64
N ALA A 101 0.67 -1.46 7.82
CA ALA A 101 -0.32 -2.01 6.91
C ALA A 101 -0.05 -1.50 5.48
N GLY A 102 -0.14 -2.36 4.47
CA GLY A 102 0.17 -2.01 3.08
C GLY A 102 0.55 -3.24 2.25
N ALA A 103 -0.22 -4.33 2.36
CA ALA A 103 0.01 -5.61 1.71
C ALA A 103 1.46 -6.10 1.93
N ILE A 104 1.82 -6.28 3.19
CA ILE A 104 3.16 -6.71 3.57
C ILE A 104 3.22 -8.23 3.59
N THR A 105 3.93 -8.81 2.61
CA THR A 105 4.17 -10.25 2.54
C THR A 105 4.89 -10.74 3.78
N ILE A 106 4.36 -11.78 4.39
CA ILE A 106 5.00 -12.50 5.49
C ILE A 106 6.12 -13.36 4.89
N ASN A 107 7.36 -13.13 5.28
CA ASN A 107 8.50 -13.98 4.91
C ASN A 107 9.58 -13.98 6.00
N ASP A 108 10.53 -14.93 5.91
CA ASP A 108 11.54 -15.14 6.95
C ASP A 108 12.52 -13.96 7.07
N GLU A 109 12.88 -13.31 5.96
CA GLU A 109 13.75 -12.14 5.97
C GLU A 109 13.15 -10.99 6.81
N ARG A 110 11.85 -10.71 6.59
CA ARG A 110 11.13 -9.67 7.33
C ARG A 110 10.88 -10.06 8.78
N ARG A 111 10.61 -11.36 9.04
CA ARG A 111 10.44 -11.88 10.40
C ARG A 111 11.67 -11.70 11.30
N GLN A 112 12.86 -11.53 10.72
CA GLN A 112 14.05 -11.19 11.49
C GLN A 112 13.99 -9.78 12.11
N LYS A 113 13.31 -8.84 11.45
CA LYS A 113 13.26 -7.42 11.80
C LYS A 113 11.97 -7.02 12.53
N VAL A 114 10.84 -7.62 12.16
CA VAL A 114 9.51 -7.30 12.68
C VAL A 114 8.76 -8.58 13.07
N ASN A 115 7.72 -8.44 13.88
CA ASN A 115 6.73 -9.48 14.08
C ASN A 115 5.62 -9.34 13.04
N PHE A 116 4.81 -10.38 12.87
CA PHE A 116 3.62 -10.37 12.02
C PHE A 116 2.41 -10.86 12.79
N SER A 117 1.25 -10.34 12.44
CA SER A 117 -0.02 -10.98 12.80
C SER A 117 -0.14 -12.36 12.15
N GLU A 118 -1.17 -13.11 12.53
CA GLU A 118 -1.66 -14.21 11.70
C GLU A 118 -1.98 -13.68 10.28
N PRO A 119 -1.90 -14.55 9.24
CA PRO A 119 -2.22 -14.16 7.87
C PRO A 119 -3.57 -13.49 7.76
N ILE A 120 -3.64 -12.35 7.07
CA ILE A 120 -4.90 -11.62 6.85
C ILE A 120 -5.51 -11.92 5.47
N LEU A 121 -4.70 -12.31 4.51
CA LEU A 121 -5.13 -12.64 3.15
C LEU A 121 -4.08 -13.48 2.46
N ASP A 122 -4.51 -14.58 1.84
CA ASP A 122 -3.66 -15.38 0.96
C ASP A 122 -3.74 -14.88 -0.48
N TYR A 123 -2.62 -14.90 -1.17
CA TYR A 123 -2.50 -14.51 -2.57
C TYR A 123 -1.42 -15.35 -3.26
N SER A 124 -1.25 -15.19 -4.54
CA SER A 124 -0.08 -15.67 -5.28
C SER A 124 0.52 -14.54 -6.10
N ALA A 125 1.80 -14.65 -6.40
CA ALA A 125 2.39 -13.81 -7.42
C ALA A 125 1.71 -14.06 -8.77
N ALA A 126 1.76 -13.07 -9.67
CA ALA A 126 1.29 -13.21 -11.03
C ALA A 126 2.20 -12.43 -11.99
N VAL A 127 2.22 -12.89 -13.22
CA VAL A 127 2.89 -12.22 -14.35
C VAL A 127 1.81 -11.66 -15.25
N LEU A 128 1.73 -10.34 -15.31
CA LEU A 128 0.88 -9.62 -16.24
C LEU A 128 1.74 -9.15 -17.40
N VAL A 129 1.33 -9.42 -18.62
CA VAL A 129 2.09 -9.09 -19.83
C VAL A 129 1.27 -8.25 -20.80
N ASP A 130 1.96 -7.45 -21.61
CA ASP A 130 1.38 -6.87 -22.81
C ASP A 130 0.80 -7.96 -23.70
N LYS A 131 -0.33 -7.69 -24.33
CA LYS A 131 -1.04 -8.68 -25.16
C LYS A 131 -0.17 -9.26 -26.29
N SER A 132 0.83 -8.53 -26.77
CA SER A 132 1.80 -9.05 -27.76
C SER A 132 2.63 -10.23 -27.23
N LEU A 133 2.64 -10.46 -25.92
CA LEU A 133 3.33 -11.57 -25.24
C LEU A 133 2.35 -12.60 -24.67
N ALA A 134 1.10 -12.62 -25.12
CA ALA A 134 0.04 -13.53 -24.62
C ALA A 134 0.41 -15.03 -24.75
N ASP A 135 1.25 -15.38 -25.71
CA ASP A 135 1.69 -16.76 -25.97
C ASP A 135 2.88 -17.19 -25.09
N ALA A 136 3.40 -16.32 -24.23
CA ALA A 136 4.48 -16.66 -23.31
C ALA A 136 4.05 -17.79 -22.34
N LYS A 137 4.91 -18.79 -22.15
CA LYS A 137 4.62 -19.98 -21.32
C LYS A 137 5.60 -20.13 -20.17
N SER A 138 6.67 -19.38 -20.17
CA SER A 138 7.76 -19.50 -19.19
C SER A 138 8.45 -18.16 -18.99
N PHE A 139 9.25 -18.05 -17.93
CA PHE A 139 10.14 -16.90 -17.72
C PHE A 139 11.18 -16.73 -18.85
N ALA A 140 11.57 -17.84 -19.49
CA ALA A 140 12.52 -17.78 -20.61
C ALA A 140 11.97 -16.97 -21.79
N ASP A 141 10.65 -17.04 -22.05
CA ASP A 141 9.99 -16.28 -23.11
C ASP A 141 9.93 -14.78 -22.82
N LEU A 142 10.04 -14.42 -21.54
CA LEU A 142 9.95 -13.06 -21.04
C LEU A 142 11.33 -12.46 -20.71
N LYS A 143 12.39 -13.24 -20.75
CA LYS A 143 13.74 -12.79 -20.40
C LYS A 143 14.19 -11.63 -21.30
N GLY A 144 14.69 -10.57 -20.68
CA GLY A 144 15.14 -9.37 -21.39
C GLY A 144 14.02 -8.44 -21.87
N LYS A 145 12.75 -8.80 -21.69
CA LYS A 145 11.63 -7.87 -21.87
C LYS A 145 11.66 -6.78 -20.78
N SER A 146 11.11 -5.60 -21.08
CA SER A 146 11.02 -4.54 -20.07
C SER A 146 10.03 -4.92 -18.97
N VAL A 147 10.51 -4.98 -17.73
CA VAL A 147 9.77 -5.46 -16.56
C VAL A 147 9.55 -4.33 -15.57
N ALA A 148 8.30 -4.03 -15.25
CA ALA A 148 7.94 -3.05 -14.23
C ALA A 148 7.77 -3.72 -12.86
N VAL A 149 8.45 -3.20 -11.84
CA VAL A 149 8.38 -3.67 -10.45
C VAL A 149 8.50 -2.52 -9.46
N GLY A 150 8.07 -2.75 -8.23
CA GLY A 150 8.34 -1.85 -7.09
C GLY A 150 9.67 -2.20 -6.42
N ARG A 151 10.54 -1.22 -6.21
CA ARG A 151 11.84 -1.41 -5.57
C ARG A 151 11.70 -1.94 -4.14
N GLY A 152 12.51 -2.94 -3.77
CA GLY A 152 12.52 -3.56 -2.44
C GLY A 152 11.31 -4.43 -2.12
N THR A 153 10.53 -4.82 -3.15
CA THR A 153 9.47 -5.81 -3.03
C THR A 153 10.01 -7.23 -3.28
N VAL A 154 9.23 -8.24 -2.96
CA VAL A 154 9.55 -9.63 -3.35
C VAL A 154 9.64 -9.77 -4.88
N TYR A 155 8.89 -8.96 -5.62
CA TYR A 155 8.88 -8.95 -7.08
C TYR A 155 10.13 -8.32 -7.69
N ASP A 156 10.77 -7.37 -7.01
CA ASP A 156 12.08 -6.82 -7.39
C ASP A 156 13.13 -7.94 -7.46
N LYS A 157 13.22 -8.73 -6.39
CA LYS A 157 14.10 -9.90 -6.35
C LYS A 157 13.73 -10.92 -7.43
N MET A 158 12.46 -11.22 -7.59
CA MET A 158 11.99 -12.18 -8.60
C MET A 158 12.31 -11.72 -10.02
N ALA A 159 12.14 -10.43 -10.34
CA ALA A 159 12.51 -9.88 -11.64
C ALA A 159 14.02 -10.00 -11.89
N ALA A 160 14.84 -9.72 -10.88
CA ALA A 160 16.28 -9.87 -10.97
C ALA A 160 16.70 -11.32 -11.21
N ASP A 161 16.09 -12.27 -10.51
CA ASP A 161 16.46 -13.69 -10.59
C ASP A 161 16.03 -14.34 -11.91
N TYR A 162 14.87 -13.98 -12.46
CA TYR A 162 14.25 -14.70 -13.58
C TYR A 162 14.18 -13.91 -14.90
N LEU A 163 14.10 -12.59 -14.87
CA LEU A 163 13.79 -11.77 -16.04
C LEU A 163 14.89 -10.77 -16.43
N ALA A 164 15.87 -10.54 -15.57
CA ALA A 164 16.93 -9.58 -15.85
C ALA A 164 17.68 -9.95 -17.14
N SER A 165 17.95 -8.94 -17.99
CA SER A 165 19.01 -9.00 -18.99
C SER A 165 20.37 -9.05 -18.28
N GLY A 166 21.42 -9.40 -19.01
CA GLY A 166 22.76 -9.53 -18.41
C GLY A 166 23.26 -8.28 -17.65
N ASP A 167 22.75 -7.08 -18.00
CA ASP A 167 23.07 -5.80 -17.36
C ASP A 167 21.93 -5.26 -16.46
N GLY A 168 20.81 -5.97 -16.36
CA GLY A 168 19.65 -5.61 -15.54
C GLY A 168 18.88 -4.35 -15.99
N LYS A 169 19.25 -3.74 -17.11
CA LYS A 169 18.63 -2.47 -17.57
C LYS A 169 17.18 -2.61 -18.03
N ASN A 170 16.71 -3.83 -18.23
CA ASN A 170 15.33 -4.09 -18.59
C ASN A 170 14.37 -4.04 -17.39
N ILE A 171 14.88 -3.94 -16.14
CA ILE A 171 14.04 -3.79 -14.94
C ILE A 171 13.79 -2.31 -14.68
N VAL A 172 12.51 -1.92 -14.75
CA VAL A 172 12.06 -0.54 -14.57
C VAL A 172 11.32 -0.42 -13.25
N TYR A 173 11.71 0.55 -12.44
CA TYR A 173 11.17 0.73 -11.11
C TYR A 173 10.12 1.83 -11.06
N TYR A 174 9.00 1.53 -10.41
CA TYR A 174 7.92 2.47 -10.14
C TYR A 174 7.57 2.48 -8.66
N ASP A 175 7.06 3.60 -8.18
CA ASP A 175 6.71 3.76 -6.77
C ASP A 175 5.37 3.11 -6.41
N THR A 176 4.43 3.04 -7.37
CA THR A 176 3.11 2.45 -7.17
C THR A 176 2.81 1.32 -8.15
N VAL A 177 1.95 0.38 -7.74
CA VAL A 177 1.47 -0.69 -8.65
C VAL A 177 0.64 -0.10 -9.80
N TRP A 178 -0.08 0.99 -9.55
CA TRP A 178 -0.80 1.69 -10.61
C TRP A 178 0.13 2.19 -11.72
N GLU A 179 1.26 2.79 -11.37
CA GLU A 179 2.24 3.21 -12.38
C GLU A 179 2.79 2.04 -13.17
N GLN A 180 3.06 0.89 -12.53
CA GLN A 180 3.51 -0.33 -13.21
C GLN A 180 2.47 -0.78 -14.25
N VAL A 181 1.21 -0.93 -13.83
CA VAL A 181 0.11 -1.35 -14.72
C VAL A 181 -0.16 -0.30 -15.80
N LYS A 182 -0.22 0.99 -15.47
CA LYS A 182 -0.43 2.07 -16.42
C LYS A 182 0.63 2.08 -17.53
N ASN A 183 1.90 1.89 -17.17
CA ASN A 183 2.99 1.86 -18.15
C ASN A 183 2.95 0.60 -19.02
N LEU A 184 2.49 -0.53 -18.50
CA LEU A 184 2.20 -1.71 -19.30
C LEU A 184 1.07 -1.44 -20.31
N LEU A 185 -0.06 -0.87 -19.86
CA LEU A 185 -1.20 -0.55 -20.72
C LEU A 185 -0.88 0.49 -21.80
N ASN A 186 0.12 1.34 -21.56
CA ASN A 186 0.63 2.31 -22.52
C ASN A 186 1.82 1.78 -23.34
N HIS A 187 2.09 0.46 -23.33
CA HIS A 187 3.18 -0.20 -24.06
C HIS A 187 4.59 0.35 -23.75
N GLN A 188 4.78 1.02 -22.59
CA GLN A 188 6.09 1.52 -22.16
C GLN A 188 6.91 0.43 -21.44
N THR A 189 6.23 -0.53 -20.83
CA THR A 189 6.81 -1.76 -20.30
C THR A 189 6.03 -2.96 -20.85
N GLN A 190 6.63 -4.14 -20.83
CA GLN A 190 6.05 -5.33 -21.45
C GLN A 190 5.58 -6.36 -20.42
N VAL A 191 6.11 -6.30 -19.22
CA VAL A 191 5.85 -7.25 -18.13
C VAL A 191 5.67 -6.51 -16.82
N VAL A 192 4.70 -6.93 -16.01
CA VAL A 192 4.57 -6.55 -14.60
C VAL A 192 4.59 -7.83 -13.77
N LEU A 193 5.43 -7.86 -12.74
CA LEU A 193 5.36 -8.85 -11.67
C LEU A 193 4.68 -8.23 -10.45
N GLY A 194 3.67 -8.90 -9.92
CA GLY A 194 2.93 -8.37 -8.78
C GLY A 194 1.99 -9.40 -8.16
N ASP A 195 1.21 -8.94 -7.20
CA ASP A 195 0.16 -9.70 -6.56
C ASP A 195 -1.02 -9.91 -7.50
N SER A 196 -1.45 -11.15 -7.68
CA SER A 196 -2.58 -11.48 -8.56
C SER A 196 -3.82 -10.63 -8.25
N LEU A 197 -4.20 -10.51 -6.98
CA LEU A 197 -5.39 -9.78 -6.54
C LEU A 197 -5.30 -8.26 -6.79
N ILE A 198 -4.12 -7.68 -6.62
CA ILE A 198 -3.91 -6.23 -6.86
C ILE A 198 -3.83 -5.94 -8.35
N LEU A 199 -3.13 -6.76 -9.12
CA LEU A 199 -3.04 -6.60 -10.57
C LEU A 199 -4.42 -6.77 -11.22
N GLU A 200 -5.20 -7.77 -10.78
CA GLU A 200 -6.56 -8.00 -11.26
C GLU A 200 -7.47 -6.79 -10.97
N TYR A 201 -7.40 -6.24 -9.75
CA TYR A 201 -8.14 -5.02 -9.39
C TYR A 201 -7.86 -3.88 -10.38
N TYR A 202 -6.60 -3.59 -10.70
CA TYR A 202 -6.28 -2.51 -11.63
C TYR A 202 -6.72 -2.80 -13.06
N LEU A 203 -6.64 -4.04 -13.53
CA LEU A 203 -7.16 -4.42 -14.85
C LEU A 203 -8.67 -4.23 -14.94
N GLN A 204 -9.41 -4.63 -13.93
CA GLN A 204 -10.86 -4.49 -13.89
C GLN A 204 -11.31 -3.02 -13.88
N GLN A 205 -10.59 -2.15 -13.15
CA GLN A 205 -10.90 -0.73 -13.08
C GLN A 205 -10.62 0.00 -14.40
N ASN A 206 -9.68 -0.48 -15.21
CA ASN A 206 -9.24 0.21 -16.41
C ASN A 206 -9.71 -0.45 -17.72
N GLY A 207 -10.55 -1.49 -17.65
CA GLY A 207 -11.23 -2.11 -18.78
C GLY A 207 -10.29 -2.63 -19.87
N SER A 208 -9.12 -3.15 -19.50
CA SER A 208 -8.05 -3.36 -20.43
C SER A 208 -8.10 -4.71 -21.12
N HIS A 209 -8.23 -4.68 -22.45
CA HIS A 209 -7.96 -5.83 -23.34
C HIS A 209 -6.48 -5.84 -23.85
N GLN A 210 -5.62 -4.97 -23.32
CA GLN A 210 -4.25 -4.77 -23.79
C GLN A 210 -3.22 -5.58 -22.99
N ALA A 211 -3.63 -6.14 -21.86
CA ALA A 211 -2.78 -6.96 -21.00
C ALA A 211 -3.47 -8.26 -20.60
N VAL A 212 -2.70 -9.30 -20.39
CA VAL A 212 -3.17 -10.64 -20.01
C VAL A 212 -2.27 -11.26 -18.96
N PHE A 213 -2.85 -12.10 -18.11
CA PHE A 213 -2.05 -12.93 -17.19
C PHE A 213 -1.47 -14.13 -17.91
N VAL A 214 -0.18 -14.40 -17.66
CA VAL A 214 0.47 -15.64 -18.12
C VAL A 214 -0.02 -16.79 -17.25
N GLN A 215 -0.71 -17.76 -17.87
CA GLN A 215 -1.37 -18.86 -17.15
C GLN A 215 -0.40 -20.01 -16.79
N ASN A 216 0.67 -20.20 -17.53
CA ASN A 216 1.57 -21.35 -17.39
C ASN A 216 2.70 -21.13 -16.37
N ILE A 217 2.80 -19.95 -15.76
CA ILE A 217 3.74 -19.66 -14.70
C ILE A 217 2.96 -19.66 -13.39
N SER A 218 3.18 -20.67 -12.56
CA SER A 218 2.55 -20.80 -11.25
C SER A 218 3.52 -20.42 -10.13
N PHE A 219 2.99 -19.85 -9.09
CA PHE A 219 3.74 -19.43 -7.90
C PHE A 219 3.16 -20.08 -6.65
N PRO A 220 3.97 -20.31 -5.62
CA PRO A 220 3.45 -20.73 -4.33
C PRO A 220 2.48 -19.68 -3.77
N LYS A 221 1.56 -20.13 -2.94
CA LYS A 221 0.73 -19.21 -2.15
C LYS A 221 1.60 -18.49 -1.14
N GLU A 222 1.37 -17.23 -1.00
CA GLU A 222 1.95 -16.34 0.01
C GLU A 222 0.84 -15.68 0.82
N SER A 223 1.16 -15.05 1.92
CA SER A 223 0.18 -14.38 2.76
C SER A 223 0.63 -12.98 3.12
N TYR A 224 -0.32 -12.06 3.21
CA TYR A 224 -0.13 -10.78 3.87
C TYR A 224 -0.40 -10.88 5.36
N GLY A 225 0.27 -10.04 6.13
CA GLY A 225 0.01 -9.82 7.53
C GLY A 225 0.28 -8.38 7.93
N PHE A 226 -0.32 -7.94 9.01
CA PHE A 226 0.09 -6.71 9.66
C PHE A 226 1.49 -6.91 10.23
N ALA A 227 2.43 -6.05 9.84
CA ALA A 227 3.74 -6.07 10.47
C ALA A 227 3.70 -5.25 11.76
N LEU A 228 4.36 -5.73 12.82
CA LEU A 228 4.35 -5.12 14.14
C LEU A 228 5.78 -4.90 14.64
N ALA A 229 5.98 -3.90 15.47
CA ALA A 229 7.25 -3.67 16.13
C ALA A 229 7.72 -4.95 16.86
N LYS A 230 9.00 -5.32 16.67
CA LYS A 230 9.56 -6.63 17.06
C LYS A 230 9.33 -6.99 18.52
N ASN A 231 9.32 -6.04 19.42
CA ASN A 231 9.22 -6.25 20.86
C ASN A 231 7.79 -6.12 21.40
N ASN A 232 6.79 -5.88 20.54
CA ASN A 232 5.40 -5.67 20.98
C ASN A 232 4.56 -6.94 20.80
N THR A 233 4.87 -7.97 21.61
CA THR A 233 4.15 -9.24 21.59
C THR A 233 2.73 -9.12 22.15
N GLU A 234 2.48 -8.19 23.07
CA GLU A 234 1.14 -7.92 23.61
C GLU A 234 0.22 -7.42 22.48
N LEU A 235 0.66 -6.44 21.70
CA LEU A 235 -0.11 -5.94 20.56
C LEU A 235 -0.32 -7.03 19.49
N GLN A 236 0.70 -7.86 19.22
CA GLN A 236 0.57 -8.98 18.30
C GLN A 236 -0.56 -9.92 18.75
N GLN A 237 -0.62 -10.25 20.03
CA GLN A 237 -1.70 -11.09 20.58
C GLN A 237 -3.06 -10.38 20.48
N GLU A 238 -3.13 -9.08 20.81
CA GLU A 238 -4.38 -8.30 20.67
C GLU A 238 -4.91 -8.29 19.24
N ILE A 239 -4.03 -8.13 18.24
CA ILE A 239 -4.39 -8.16 16.82
C ILE A 239 -4.86 -9.54 16.40
N ASN A 240 -4.16 -10.61 16.81
CA ASN A 240 -4.51 -11.98 16.45
C ASN A 240 -5.85 -12.41 17.08
N ASP A 241 -6.07 -12.12 18.37
CA ASP A 241 -7.35 -12.37 19.02
C ASP A 241 -8.50 -11.59 18.35
N GLY A 242 -8.23 -10.38 17.92
CA GLY A 242 -9.20 -9.56 17.19
C GLY A 242 -9.52 -10.16 15.82
N LEU A 243 -8.50 -10.62 15.07
CA LEU A 243 -8.65 -11.31 13.80
C LEU A 243 -9.50 -12.58 13.94
N GLU A 244 -9.23 -13.40 14.96
CA GLU A 244 -10.02 -14.61 15.27
C GLU A 244 -11.50 -14.25 15.47
N LYS A 245 -11.79 -13.28 16.34
CA LYS A 245 -13.18 -12.86 16.63
C LYS A 245 -13.93 -12.34 15.40
N ILE A 246 -13.30 -11.56 14.54
CA ILE A 246 -13.95 -11.07 13.32
C ILE A 246 -14.13 -12.15 12.25
N ARG A 247 -13.33 -13.23 12.30
CA ARG A 247 -13.52 -14.43 11.47
C ARG A 247 -14.69 -15.24 11.95
N GLU A 248 -14.75 -15.52 13.26
CA GLU A 248 -15.82 -16.30 13.89
C GLU A 248 -17.21 -15.70 13.71
N ASP A 249 -17.34 -14.37 13.82
CA ASP A 249 -18.62 -13.68 13.72
C ASP A 249 -19.02 -13.27 12.28
N GLY A 250 -18.20 -13.64 11.29
CA GLY A 250 -18.45 -13.37 9.88
C GLY A 250 -18.15 -11.94 9.43
N THR A 251 -17.62 -11.07 10.31
CA THR A 251 -17.22 -9.69 9.94
C THR A 251 -16.11 -9.70 8.88
N TYR A 252 -15.09 -10.56 9.04
CA TYR A 252 -14.04 -10.74 8.04
C TYR A 252 -14.61 -11.11 6.67
N ALA A 253 -15.53 -12.08 6.62
CA ALA A 253 -16.14 -12.51 5.36
C ALA A 253 -16.90 -11.37 4.65
N LYS A 254 -17.63 -10.55 5.40
CA LYS A 254 -18.33 -9.37 4.85
C LYS A 254 -17.37 -8.33 4.27
N ILE A 255 -16.28 -8.03 5.00
CA ILE A 255 -15.25 -7.11 4.52
C ILE A 255 -14.59 -7.68 3.26
N TYR A 256 -14.19 -8.97 3.26
CA TYR A 256 -13.61 -9.64 2.10
C TYR A 256 -14.52 -9.53 0.85
N GLN A 257 -15.82 -9.83 1.01
CA GLN A 257 -16.81 -9.76 -0.08
C GLN A 257 -16.93 -8.36 -0.69
N THR A 258 -16.72 -7.31 0.09
CA THR A 258 -16.77 -5.93 -0.42
C THR A 258 -15.73 -5.68 -1.51
N TYR A 259 -14.58 -6.34 -1.44
CA TYR A 259 -13.46 -6.11 -2.34
C TYR A 259 -13.31 -7.14 -3.45
N TRP A 260 -13.69 -8.40 -3.24
CA TRP A 260 -13.38 -9.49 -4.18
C TRP A 260 -14.57 -10.31 -4.69
N GLN A 261 -15.77 -10.17 -4.13
CA GLN A 261 -16.95 -10.91 -4.64
C GLN A 261 -17.88 -10.11 -5.57
N LYS A 262 -17.62 -8.84 -5.82
CA LYS A 262 -18.45 -8.04 -6.74
C LYS A 262 -18.36 -8.44 -8.22
N ASN A 263 -17.49 -9.38 -8.57
CA ASN A 263 -17.13 -9.67 -9.98
C ASN A 263 -17.83 -10.89 -10.59
N GLU A 264 -18.66 -11.63 -9.85
CA GLU A 264 -19.44 -12.76 -10.43
C GLU A 264 -20.73 -12.33 -11.13
N GLN A 265 -21.03 -11.02 -11.19
CA GLN A 265 -22.28 -10.49 -11.76
C GLN A 265 -22.07 -9.46 -12.88
N ARG A 266 -20.95 -9.54 -13.65
CA ARG A 266 -20.83 -8.72 -14.86
C ARG A 266 -20.51 -9.57 -16.08
#